data_e38ff04fe68cc51d8d9af876c4404ee8
#
_entry.id   e38ff04fe68cc51d8d9af876c4404ee8
#
_cell.length_a   1.000
_cell.length_b   1.000
_cell.length_c   1.000
_cell.angle_alpha   90.00
_cell.angle_beta   90.00
_cell.angle_gamma   90.00
#
_symmetry.space_group_name_H-M   'P 1'
#
loop_
_entity.id
_entity.type
_entity.pdbx_description
1 polymer ?
#
loop_
_entity_poly.entity_id
_entity_poly.type
_entity_poly.pdbx_seq_one_letter_code
_entity_poly.pdbx_strand_id
1 'polypeptide(L)'
;EVQGGDILLEKESLINESTKWQEVRQRIGMVFQSYDLFPNLSVMENILLSPLKVQKRKRQEAERQAIELLERVGLVERANDYPRQLSGGQKQRIAIVRALCINPEIMLFDEVTASLDPEMVREVLEVIAQLAEQGMTMLIVTHEMNFAKLVADEVIFMDKGNIIEHASSEQFFLKPQTERAQQFLNILQF
;
A
#
# COMPACT_ATOMS: atom_id res chain seq x y z
N GLU A 1 16.42 -3.99 12.63
CA GLU A 1 17.77 -4.10 12.01
C GLU A 1 17.86 -5.39 11.20
N VAL A 2 18.43 -5.31 10.00
CA VAL A 2 18.66 -6.49 9.15
C VAL A 2 19.83 -7.27 9.76
N GLN A 3 19.60 -8.55 10.10
CA GLN A 3 20.61 -9.40 10.74
C GLN A 3 21.52 -10.12 9.74
N GLY A 4 21.12 -10.16 8.46
CA GLY A 4 21.89 -10.77 7.37
C GLY A 4 21.14 -10.62 6.05
N GLY A 5 21.84 -10.88 4.94
CA GLY A 5 21.31 -10.67 3.59
C GLY A 5 21.43 -9.22 3.13
N ASP A 6 20.70 -8.85 2.08
CA ASP A 6 20.67 -7.50 1.52
C ASP A 6 19.26 -7.13 1.05
N ILE A 7 18.95 -5.83 1.02
CA ILE A 7 17.75 -5.28 0.43
C ILE A 7 18.18 -4.43 -0.76
N LEU A 8 17.71 -4.81 -1.95
CA LEU A 8 18.05 -4.13 -3.18
C LEU A 8 16.85 -3.33 -3.71
N LEU A 9 17.10 -2.08 -4.06
CA LEU A 9 16.17 -1.25 -4.85
C LEU A 9 16.87 -0.93 -6.17
N GLU A 10 16.32 -1.41 -7.29
CA GLU A 10 16.93 -1.28 -8.62
C GLU A 10 18.40 -1.71 -8.68
N LYS A 11 18.74 -2.82 -8.01
CA LYS A 11 20.10 -3.38 -7.88
C LYS A 11 21.04 -2.58 -6.96
N GLU A 12 20.58 -1.51 -6.34
CA GLU A 12 21.35 -0.75 -5.34
C GLU A 12 21.06 -1.29 -3.94
N SER A 13 22.10 -1.64 -3.18
CA SER A 13 21.96 -2.08 -1.79
C SER A 13 21.49 -0.94 -0.90
N LEU A 14 20.45 -1.19 -0.11
CA LEU A 14 19.93 -0.25 0.88
C LEU A 14 20.55 -0.41 2.27
N ILE A 15 21.38 -1.45 2.48
CA ILE A 15 21.95 -1.78 3.82
C ILE A 15 23.35 -1.20 4.02
N ASN A 16 23.80 -0.30 3.19
CA ASN A 16 25.11 0.31 3.39
C ASN A 16 25.04 1.62 4.18
N GLU A 17 26.14 1.98 4.87
CA GLU A 17 26.22 3.20 5.70
C GLU A 17 26.03 4.49 4.89
N SER A 18 26.25 4.48 3.59
CA SER A 18 26.08 5.63 2.71
C SER A 18 24.66 5.83 2.20
N THR A 19 23.73 4.95 2.55
CA THR A 19 22.33 5.00 2.08
C THR A 19 21.62 6.26 2.56
N LYS A 20 21.20 7.08 1.62
CA LYS A 20 20.44 8.29 1.90
C LYS A 20 18.96 7.97 2.08
N TRP A 21 18.60 7.48 3.25
CA TRP A 21 17.25 7.04 3.58
C TRP A 21 16.15 8.07 3.27
N GLN A 22 16.46 9.36 3.32
CA GLN A 22 15.50 10.40 2.96
C GLN A 22 15.16 10.37 1.46
N GLU A 23 16.11 10.05 0.59
CA GLU A 23 15.89 9.89 -0.85
C GLU A 23 15.12 8.59 -1.14
N VAL A 24 15.55 7.47 -0.52
CA VAL A 24 14.88 6.16 -0.65
C VAL A 24 13.41 6.25 -0.25
N ARG A 25 13.09 6.88 0.88
CA ARG A 25 11.71 7.04 1.35
C ARG A 25 10.81 7.88 0.44
N GLN A 26 11.36 8.66 -0.46
CA GLN A 26 10.59 9.38 -1.48
C GLN A 26 10.24 8.51 -2.67
N ARG A 27 10.98 7.42 -2.90
CA ARG A 27 10.74 6.45 -3.98
C ARG A 27 9.76 5.35 -3.57
N ILE A 28 9.50 5.19 -2.28
CA ILE A 28 8.65 4.13 -1.72
C ILE A 28 7.47 4.76 -0.99
N GLY A 29 6.26 4.52 -1.47
CA GLY A 29 5.04 4.83 -0.75
C GLY A 29 4.70 3.70 0.21
N MET A 30 4.27 4.00 1.43
CA MET A 30 3.86 3.00 2.39
C MET A 30 2.53 3.38 3.04
N VAL A 31 1.64 2.40 3.12
CA VAL A 31 0.32 2.52 3.74
C VAL A 31 0.19 1.45 4.81
N PHE A 32 -0.08 1.88 6.03
CA PHE A 32 -0.22 1.02 7.20
C PHE A 32 -1.68 0.73 7.52
N GLN A 33 -1.92 -0.29 8.31
CA GLN A 33 -3.24 -0.61 8.88
C GLN A 33 -3.85 0.55 9.68
N SER A 34 -3.03 1.35 10.36
CA SER A 34 -3.44 2.44 11.27
C SER A 34 -3.71 3.78 10.59
N TYR A 35 -3.81 3.86 9.27
CA TYR A 35 -4.01 5.09 8.47
C TYR A 35 -2.93 6.16 8.63
N ASP A 36 -2.44 6.40 9.84
CA ASP A 36 -1.41 7.37 10.26
C ASP A 36 -1.62 8.80 9.73
N LEU A 37 -2.88 9.23 9.66
CA LEU A 37 -3.21 10.61 9.31
C LEU A 37 -2.98 11.53 10.49
N PHE A 38 -2.41 12.70 10.23
CA PHE A 38 -2.22 13.75 11.23
C PHE A 38 -3.59 14.32 11.63
N PRO A 39 -4.05 14.14 12.88
CA PRO A 39 -5.42 14.48 13.28
C PRO A 39 -5.72 15.98 13.27
N ASN A 40 -4.68 16.81 13.37
CA ASN A 40 -4.77 18.28 13.42
C ASN A 40 -4.63 18.94 12.05
N LEU A 41 -4.47 18.15 10.98
CA LEU A 41 -4.39 18.61 9.61
C LEU A 41 -5.64 18.18 8.85
N SER A 42 -6.11 19.01 7.93
CA SER A 42 -7.16 18.63 6.98
C SER A 42 -6.66 17.52 6.04
N VAL A 43 -7.58 16.89 5.29
CA VAL A 43 -7.24 15.91 4.25
C VAL A 43 -6.22 16.47 3.28
N MET A 44 -6.48 17.65 2.72
CA MET A 44 -5.56 18.30 1.78
C MET A 44 -4.19 18.56 2.41
N GLU A 45 -4.14 19.06 3.63
CA GLU A 45 -2.88 19.32 4.33
C GLU A 45 -2.10 18.02 4.63
N ASN A 46 -2.78 16.92 4.96
CA ASN A 46 -2.17 15.60 5.12
C ASN A 46 -1.49 15.14 3.83
N ILE A 47 -2.18 15.27 2.69
CA ILE A 47 -1.68 14.84 1.37
C ILE A 47 -0.48 15.71 0.95
N LEU A 48 -0.56 17.02 1.15
CA LEU A 48 0.43 17.97 0.70
C LEU A 48 1.69 18.04 1.57
N LEU A 49 1.69 17.43 2.76
CA LEU A 49 2.78 17.57 3.73
C LEU A 49 4.13 17.17 3.12
N SER A 50 4.24 15.97 2.56
CA SER A 50 5.49 15.46 1.97
C SER A 50 5.87 16.19 0.68
N PRO A 51 4.98 16.38 -0.32
CA PRO A 51 5.28 17.17 -1.51
C PRO A 51 5.86 18.54 -1.22
N LEU A 52 5.29 19.27 -0.24
CA LEU A 52 5.73 20.63 0.06
C LEU A 52 6.96 20.68 0.98
N LYS A 53 6.99 19.84 2.04
CA LYS A 53 8.04 19.93 3.07
C LYS A 53 9.30 19.16 2.70
N VAL A 54 9.15 17.99 2.07
CA VAL A 54 10.27 17.10 1.72
C VAL A 54 10.73 17.34 0.29
N GLN A 55 9.81 17.28 -0.69
CA GLN A 55 10.14 17.41 -2.11
C GLN A 55 10.28 18.88 -2.57
N LYS A 56 9.87 19.86 -1.75
CA LYS A 56 9.92 21.30 -2.07
C LYS A 56 9.19 21.68 -3.36
N ARG A 57 8.15 20.91 -3.72
CA ARG A 57 7.35 21.16 -4.91
C ARG A 57 6.55 22.45 -4.78
N LYS A 58 6.19 23.06 -5.91
CA LYS A 58 5.29 24.22 -5.94
C LYS A 58 3.90 23.80 -5.44
N ARG A 59 3.32 24.62 -4.55
CA ARG A 59 2.03 24.32 -3.92
C ARG A 59 0.93 24.08 -4.96
N GLN A 60 0.81 24.92 -5.96
CA GLN A 60 -0.22 24.82 -6.99
C GLN A 60 -0.15 23.50 -7.78
N GLU A 61 1.06 23.01 -8.07
CA GLU A 61 1.28 21.73 -8.75
C GLU A 61 0.86 20.55 -7.86
N ALA A 62 1.31 20.56 -6.59
CA ALA A 62 0.98 19.52 -5.64
C ALA A 62 -0.53 19.47 -5.33
N GLU A 63 -1.20 20.62 -5.19
CA GLU A 63 -2.65 20.72 -4.99
C GLU A 63 -3.44 20.15 -6.17
N ARG A 64 -3.04 20.48 -7.41
CA ARG A 64 -3.68 19.92 -8.60
C ARG A 64 -3.61 18.39 -8.59
N GLN A 65 -2.43 17.81 -8.37
CA GLN A 65 -2.27 16.36 -8.29
C GLN A 65 -3.07 15.76 -7.13
N ALA A 66 -3.09 16.39 -5.97
CA ALA A 66 -3.87 15.95 -4.82
C ALA A 66 -5.37 15.88 -5.13
N ILE A 67 -5.91 16.88 -5.85
CA ILE A 67 -7.30 16.90 -6.29
C ILE A 67 -7.58 15.74 -7.26
N GLU A 68 -6.74 15.56 -8.29
CA GLU A 68 -6.87 14.47 -9.25
C GLU A 68 -6.88 13.08 -8.56
N LEU A 69 -6.01 12.89 -7.57
CA LEU A 69 -5.96 11.65 -6.78
C LEU A 69 -7.19 11.48 -5.88
N LEU A 70 -7.69 12.57 -5.26
CA LEU A 70 -8.91 12.54 -4.45
C LEU A 70 -10.15 12.25 -5.31
N GLU A 71 -10.23 12.76 -6.53
CA GLU A 71 -11.30 12.45 -7.48
C GLU A 71 -11.33 10.95 -7.82
N ARG A 72 -10.17 10.34 -8.07
CA ARG A 72 -10.04 8.91 -8.36
C ARG A 72 -10.56 8.00 -7.25
N VAL A 73 -10.46 8.44 -6.01
CA VAL A 73 -10.96 7.69 -4.84
C VAL A 73 -12.33 8.19 -4.35
N GLY A 74 -12.98 9.13 -5.08
CA GLY A 74 -14.32 9.65 -4.77
C GLY A 74 -14.38 10.51 -3.51
N LEU A 75 -13.30 11.21 -3.14
CA LEU A 75 -13.21 11.95 -1.88
C LEU A 75 -12.82 13.43 -2.05
N VAL A 76 -12.97 14.01 -3.24
CA VAL A 76 -12.62 15.41 -3.49
C VAL A 76 -13.38 16.38 -2.58
N GLU A 77 -14.68 16.12 -2.32
CA GLU A 77 -15.52 16.92 -1.44
C GLU A 77 -15.07 16.90 0.03
N ARG A 78 -14.22 15.94 0.40
CA ARG A 78 -13.66 15.78 1.73
C ARG A 78 -12.31 16.47 1.93
N ALA A 79 -11.82 17.19 0.92
CA ALA A 79 -10.49 17.82 0.93
C ALA A 79 -10.22 18.72 2.15
N ASN A 80 -11.25 19.39 2.65
CA ASN A 80 -11.18 20.29 3.80
C ASN A 80 -11.58 19.65 5.13
N ASP A 81 -12.05 18.39 5.13
CA ASP A 81 -12.44 17.67 6.34
C ASP A 81 -11.19 17.26 7.15
N TYR A 82 -11.41 17.01 8.44
CA TYR A 82 -10.39 16.49 9.34
C TYR A 82 -10.55 14.98 9.52
N PRO A 83 -9.50 14.21 9.86
CA PRO A 83 -9.58 12.76 10.04
C PRO A 83 -10.71 12.28 10.96
N ARG A 84 -11.04 13.03 12.00
CA ARG A 84 -12.14 12.71 12.94
C ARG A 84 -13.54 12.68 12.29
N GLN A 85 -13.70 13.32 11.13
CA GLN A 85 -14.99 13.43 10.40
C GLN A 85 -15.17 12.32 9.37
N LEU A 86 -14.18 11.42 9.23
CA LEU A 86 -14.10 10.42 8.17
C LEU A 86 -14.33 9.01 8.70
N SER A 87 -14.93 8.15 7.87
CA SER A 87 -15.01 6.71 8.13
C SER A 87 -13.63 6.05 8.04
N GLY A 88 -13.49 4.80 8.51
CA GLY A 88 -12.27 4.02 8.41
C GLY A 88 -11.81 3.86 6.96
N GLY A 89 -12.70 3.45 6.06
CA GLY A 89 -12.40 3.29 4.63
C GLY A 89 -12.02 4.61 3.94
N GLN A 90 -12.65 5.74 4.31
CA GLN A 90 -12.27 7.05 3.81
C GLN A 90 -10.86 7.44 4.27
N LYS A 91 -10.51 7.22 5.55
CA LYS A 91 -9.16 7.46 6.07
C LYS A 91 -8.12 6.62 5.32
N GLN A 92 -8.42 5.35 5.06
CA GLN A 92 -7.53 4.46 4.35
C GLN A 92 -7.28 4.90 2.90
N ARG A 93 -8.35 5.26 2.18
CA ARG A 93 -8.21 5.81 0.82
C ARG A 93 -7.40 7.12 0.79
N ILE A 94 -7.58 7.98 1.78
CA ILE A 94 -6.77 9.20 1.91
C ILE A 94 -5.30 8.87 2.23
N ALA A 95 -5.02 7.86 3.05
CA ALA A 95 -3.65 7.40 3.31
C ALA A 95 -2.98 6.88 2.03
N ILE A 96 -3.72 6.18 1.17
CA ILE A 96 -3.26 5.77 -0.17
C ILE A 96 -2.96 7.01 -1.04
N VAL A 97 -3.89 7.96 -1.12
CA VAL A 97 -3.70 9.21 -1.87
C VAL A 97 -2.47 9.98 -1.39
N ARG A 98 -2.28 10.08 -0.06
CA ARG A 98 -1.10 10.72 0.53
C ARG A 98 0.20 10.03 0.10
N ALA A 99 0.22 8.70 0.10
CA ALA A 99 1.38 7.92 -0.35
C ALA A 99 1.62 8.07 -1.86
N LEU A 100 0.58 8.14 -2.68
CA LEU A 100 0.70 8.34 -4.14
C LEU A 100 1.15 9.76 -4.52
N CYS A 101 0.82 10.77 -3.71
CA CYS A 101 1.12 12.17 -4.02
C CYS A 101 2.63 12.50 -4.02
N ILE A 102 3.49 11.63 -3.47
CA ILE A 102 4.95 11.73 -3.58
C ILE A 102 5.50 11.15 -4.88
N ASN A 103 4.67 10.59 -5.77
CA ASN A 103 5.04 9.87 -6.99
C ASN A 103 6.02 8.71 -6.73
N PRO A 104 5.65 7.73 -5.90
CA PRO A 104 6.53 6.63 -5.55
C PRO A 104 6.72 5.68 -6.75
N GLU A 105 7.86 5.00 -6.79
CA GLU A 105 8.15 3.92 -7.75
C GLU A 105 7.53 2.59 -7.30
N ILE A 106 7.42 2.40 -5.98
CA ILE A 106 6.90 1.19 -5.35
C ILE A 106 5.92 1.58 -4.24
N MET A 107 4.82 0.83 -4.13
CA MET A 107 3.87 0.95 -3.02
C MET A 107 3.93 -0.28 -2.12
N LEU A 108 4.02 -0.06 -0.81
CA LEU A 108 3.93 -1.09 0.22
C LEU A 108 2.60 -0.96 0.95
N PHE A 109 1.83 -2.04 1.01
CA PHE A 109 0.55 -2.11 1.73
C PHE A 109 0.67 -3.15 2.84
N ASP A 110 0.47 -2.73 4.09
CA ASP A 110 0.57 -3.61 5.26
C ASP A 110 -0.81 -3.74 5.93
N GLU A 111 -1.50 -4.85 5.62
CA GLU A 111 -2.83 -5.23 6.15
C GLU A 111 -3.86 -4.09 6.14
N VAL A 112 -3.92 -3.34 5.06
CA VAL A 112 -4.70 -2.08 4.96
C VAL A 112 -6.21 -2.24 5.11
N THR A 113 -6.73 -3.46 5.17
CA THR A 113 -8.16 -3.77 5.33
C THR A 113 -8.52 -4.34 6.70
N ALA A 114 -7.54 -4.72 7.54
CA ALA A 114 -7.77 -5.53 8.75
C ALA A 114 -8.70 -4.90 9.81
N SER A 115 -8.91 -3.58 9.78
CA SER A 115 -9.77 -2.88 10.75
C SER A 115 -10.99 -2.23 10.11
N LEU A 116 -11.41 -2.69 8.92
CA LEU A 116 -12.52 -2.13 8.16
C LEU A 116 -13.72 -3.06 8.11
N ASP A 117 -14.91 -2.48 8.02
CA ASP A 117 -16.13 -3.22 7.72
C ASP A 117 -16.10 -3.74 6.26
N PRO A 118 -16.80 -4.85 5.94
CA PRO A 118 -16.73 -5.50 4.62
C PRO A 118 -17.02 -4.56 3.42
N GLU A 119 -17.93 -3.60 3.59
CA GLU A 119 -18.25 -2.61 2.57
C GLU A 119 -17.04 -1.69 2.31
N MET A 120 -16.40 -1.22 3.38
CA MET A 120 -15.21 -0.36 3.31
C MET A 120 -13.98 -1.11 2.78
N VAL A 121 -13.84 -2.41 3.10
CA VAL A 121 -12.80 -3.30 2.55
C VAL A 121 -12.87 -3.27 1.03
N ARG A 122 -14.07 -3.48 0.47
CA ARG A 122 -14.27 -3.47 -0.98
C ARG A 122 -13.81 -2.17 -1.64
N GLU A 123 -14.21 -1.02 -1.09
CA GLU A 123 -13.83 0.30 -1.63
C GLU A 123 -12.30 0.51 -1.65
N VAL A 124 -11.59 0.04 -0.62
CA VAL A 124 -10.12 0.14 -0.54
C VAL A 124 -9.45 -0.80 -1.52
N LEU A 125 -9.92 -2.05 -1.62
CA LEU A 125 -9.37 -3.05 -2.55
C LEU A 125 -9.59 -2.65 -4.01
N GLU A 126 -10.70 -2.01 -4.36
CA GLU A 126 -10.97 -1.46 -5.69
C GLU A 126 -9.93 -0.40 -6.09
N VAL A 127 -9.52 0.47 -5.16
CA VAL A 127 -8.45 1.45 -5.40
C VAL A 127 -7.12 0.76 -5.68
N ILE A 128 -6.76 -0.26 -4.89
CA ILE A 128 -5.50 -1.00 -5.06
C ILE A 128 -5.51 -1.79 -6.38
N ALA A 129 -6.64 -2.41 -6.75
CA ALA A 129 -6.79 -3.09 -8.03
C ALA A 129 -6.56 -2.15 -9.22
N GLN A 130 -7.11 -0.94 -9.18
CA GLN A 130 -6.86 0.08 -10.21
C GLN A 130 -5.38 0.47 -10.33
N LEU A 131 -4.64 0.50 -9.21
CA LEU A 131 -3.20 0.75 -9.24
C LEU A 131 -2.44 -0.43 -9.90
N ALA A 132 -2.86 -1.68 -9.64
CA ALA A 132 -2.30 -2.87 -10.29
C ALA A 132 -2.52 -2.82 -11.81
N GLU A 133 -3.73 -2.51 -12.26
CA GLU A 133 -4.07 -2.37 -13.68
C GLU A 133 -3.25 -1.28 -14.38
N GLN A 134 -2.81 -0.24 -13.65
CA GLN A 134 -1.95 0.83 -14.16
C GLN A 134 -0.46 0.44 -14.17
N GLY A 135 -0.11 -0.77 -13.75
CA GLY A 135 1.27 -1.28 -13.72
C GLY A 135 2.11 -0.75 -12.55
N MET A 136 1.48 -0.30 -11.46
CA MET A 136 2.20 0.09 -10.24
C MET A 136 2.88 -1.13 -9.61
N THR A 137 4.17 -1.04 -9.36
CA THR A 137 4.89 -2.07 -8.60
C THR A 137 4.46 -2.01 -7.14
N MET A 138 3.96 -3.13 -6.62
CA MET A 138 3.41 -3.18 -5.26
C MET A 138 3.85 -4.43 -4.50
N LEU A 139 4.07 -4.29 -3.19
CA LEU A 139 4.13 -5.39 -2.25
C LEU A 139 2.95 -5.27 -1.28
N ILE A 140 2.10 -6.28 -1.24
CA ILE A 140 0.85 -6.26 -0.47
C ILE A 140 0.88 -7.39 0.55
N VAL A 141 0.82 -7.04 1.84
CA VAL A 141 0.56 -7.99 2.92
C VAL A 141 -0.95 -8.01 3.18
N THR A 142 -1.59 -9.14 2.98
CA THR A 142 -3.05 -9.26 3.09
C THR A 142 -3.48 -10.67 3.47
N HIS A 143 -4.64 -10.76 4.09
CA HIS A 143 -5.40 -11.99 4.29
C HIS A 143 -6.63 -12.10 3.35
N GLU A 144 -6.81 -11.14 2.45
CA GLU A 144 -7.87 -11.11 1.43
C GLU A 144 -7.50 -12.00 0.24
N MET A 145 -7.66 -13.31 0.37
CA MET A 145 -7.15 -14.27 -0.62
C MET A 145 -7.80 -14.15 -1.99
N ASN A 146 -9.09 -13.82 -2.06
CA ASN A 146 -9.77 -13.60 -3.34
C ASN A 146 -9.19 -12.39 -4.08
N PHE A 147 -8.86 -11.35 -3.34
CA PHE A 147 -8.20 -10.17 -3.89
C PHE A 147 -6.77 -10.49 -4.34
N ALA A 148 -5.98 -11.16 -3.49
CA ALA A 148 -4.62 -11.57 -3.85
C ALA A 148 -4.62 -12.42 -5.14
N LYS A 149 -5.54 -13.38 -5.27
CA LYS A 149 -5.69 -14.20 -6.47
C LYS A 149 -5.99 -13.38 -7.74
N LEU A 150 -6.73 -12.27 -7.59
CA LEU A 150 -7.14 -11.43 -8.72
C LEU A 150 -6.01 -10.52 -9.20
N VAL A 151 -5.21 -9.96 -8.28
CA VAL A 151 -4.29 -8.85 -8.60
C VAL A 151 -2.81 -9.22 -8.55
N ALA A 152 -2.44 -10.30 -7.86
CA ALA A 152 -1.04 -10.64 -7.69
C ALA A 152 -0.46 -11.38 -8.90
N ASP A 153 0.72 -10.97 -9.35
CA ASP A 153 1.53 -11.74 -10.30
C ASP A 153 2.22 -12.90 -9.57
N GLU A 154 2.78 -12.62 -8.39
CA GLU A 154 3.51 -13.57 -7.54
C GLU A 154 2.96 -13.58 -6.12
N VAL A 155 3.03 -14.73 -5.46
CA VAL A 155 2.63 -14.92 -4.07
C VAL A 155 3.80 -15.47 -3.26
N ILE A 156 4.09 -14.84 -2.14
CA ILE A 156 5.06 -15.30 -1.14
C ILE A 156 4.27 -15.73 0.10
N PHE A 157 4.17 -17.04 0.33
CA PHE A 157 3.51 -17.57 1.50
C PHE A 157 4.51 -17.76 2.65
N MET A 158 4.21 -17.12 3.77
CA MET A 158 5.07 -17.14 4.95
C MET A 158 4.39 -17.83 6.12
N ASP A 159 5.14 -18.63 6.87
CA ASP A 159 4.71 -19.20 8.16
C ASP A 159 5.89 -19.19 9.15
N LYS A 160 5.64 -18.76 10.39
CA LYS A 160 6.63 -18.70 11.48
C LYS A 160 7.95 -18.00 11.10
N GLY A 161 7.85 -16.92 10.32
CA GLY A 161 9.00 -16.13 9.91
C GLY A 161 9.82 -16.72 8.75
N ASN A 162 9.37 -17.81 8.14
CA ASN A 162 10.03 -18.43 6.99
C ASN A 162 9.16 -18.32 5.74
N ILE A 163 9.80 -18.15 4.59
CA ILE A 163 9.14 -18.30 3.28
C ILE A 163 8.94 -19.80 3.06
N ILE A 164 7.68 -20.23 3.00
CA ILE A 164 7.28 -21.62 2.80
C ILE A 164 7.09 -21.93 1.32
N GLU A 165 6.50 -20.99 0.58
CA GLU A 165 6.30 -21.12 -0.85
C GLU A 165 6.39 -19.74 -1.54
N HIS A 166 7.01 -19.71 -2.73
CA HIS A 166 7.04 -18.58 -3.61
C HIS A 166 6.69 -19.06 -5.01
N ALA A 167 5.61 -18.58 -5.58
CA ALA A 167 5.08 -19.05 -6.85
C ALA A 167 4.29 -17.94 -7.56
N SER A 168 3.99 -18.13 -8.85
CA SER A 168 2.99 -17.31 -9.52
C SER A 168 1.63 -17.44 -8.84
N SER A 169 0.80 -16.41 -8.93
CA SER A 169 -0.56 -16.41 -8.35
C SER A 169 -1.36 -17.63 -8.81
N GLU A 170 -1.35 -17.93 -10.11
CA GLU A 170 -2.03 -19.10 -10.67
C GLU A 170 -1.56 -20.40 -10.03
N GLN A 171 -0.25 -20.61 -9.94
CA GLN A 171 0.33 -21.82 -9.34
C GLN A 171 -0.03 -21.94 -7.87
N PHE A 172 0.12 -20.89 -7.09
CA PHE A 172 -0.15 -20.88 -5.66
C PHE A 172 -1.61 -21.23 -5.35
N PHE A 173 -2.56 -20.60 -6.04
CA PHE A 173 -3.99 -20.80 -5.76
C PHE A 173 -4.59 -22.06 -6.37
N LEU A 174 -4.05 -22.59 -7.49
CA LEU A 174 -4.58 -23.79 -8.14
C LEU A 174 -3.82 -25.06 -7.79
N LYS A 175 -2.51 -24.99 -7.56
CA LYS A 175 -1.63 -26.16 -7.35
C LYS A 175 -0.52 -25.85 -6.34
N PRO A 176 -0.87 -25.47 -5.08
CA PRO A 176 0.12 -25.23 -4.06
C PRO A 176 1.04 -26.43 -3.86
N GLN A 177 2.35 -26.21 -3.77
CA GLN A 177 3.34 -27.26 -3.75
C GLN A 177 3.59 -27.79 -2.34
N THR A 178 3.45 -26.92 -1.33
CA THR A 178 3.74 -27.29 0.05
C THR A 178 2.47 -27.76 0.78
N GLU A 179 2.60 -28.75 1.64
CA GLU A 179 1.49 -29.25 2.48
C GLU A 179 0.89 -28.12 3.33
N ARG A 180 1.74 -27.22 3.82
CA ARG A 180 1.29 -26.08 4.66
C ARG A 180 0.44 -25.08 3.88
N ALA A 181 0.81 -24.77 2.63
CA ALA A 181 0.01 -23.91 1.76
C ALA A 181 -1.33 -24.57 1.38
N GLN A 182 -1.32 -25.89 1.10
CA GLN A 182 -2.53 -26.66 0.84
C GLN A 182 -3.49 -26.62 2.04
N GLN A 183 -2.99 -26.86 3.25
CA GLN A 183 -3.78 -26.76 4.48
C GLN A 183 -4.38 -25.36 4.67
N PHE A 184 -3.58 -24.32 4.44
CA PHE A 184 -4.03 -22.93 4.57
C PHE A 184 -5.16 -22.60 3.58
N LEU A 185 -4.98 -22.92 2.30
CA LEU A 185 -5.99 -22.65 1.27
C LEU A 185 -7.27 -23.48 1.47
N ASN A 186 -7.16 -24.74 1.94
CA ASN A 186 -8.32 -25.57 2.23
C ASN A 186 -9.20 -25.02 3.37
N ILE A 187 -8.61 -24.32 4.34
CA ILE A 187 -9.37 -23.66 5.43
C ILE A 187 -10.20 -22.48 4.89
N LEU A 188 -9.73 -21.84 3.84
CA LEU A 188 -10.35 -20.65 3.25
C LEU A 188 -11.36 -20.93 2.13
N GLN A 189 -11.42 -22.19 1.66
CA GLN A 189 -12.44 -22.65 0.71
C GLN A 189 -13.71 -23.03 1.48
N PHE A 190 -14.64 -22.06 1.61
CA PHE A 190 -16.01 -22.30 2.01
C PHE A 190 -16.91 -22.55 0.81
#